data_c840fb99552f29af4f74dec08f475149
#
_entry.id   c840fb99552f29af4f74dec08f475149
#
_cell.length_a   1.000
_cell.length_b   1.000
_cell.length_c   1.000
_cell.angle_alpha   90.00
_cell.angle_beta   90.00
_cell.angle_gamma   90.00
#
_symmetry.space_group_name_H-M   'P 1'
#
loop_
_entity.id
_entity.type
_entity.pdbx_description
1 polymer ?
#
loop_
_entity_poly.entity_id
_entity_poly.type
_entity_poly.pdbx_seq_one_letter_code
_entity_poly.pdbx_strand_id
1 'polypeptide(L)'
;LTLIELLSEGETPHLKDIETLINNRNFASYNFHTVGEEHSPISDETYKAMVRQGIQHCLRGDVFQIVLSRRFEQAFKGDDFKVYRALRSINPSPYLFYFDFGGFRIFGSSPETHCKISNGRASIDPIAGTAFRSGDVEIDRKRTNTLLNDPKENAEHVMLVDLARNDLSRNCQHVQVDFYKEVQYYSHVIHLVSRVSGEIKPDSNPIKTYMDTFPAGTLSGAPKVRAM
;
A
#
# COMPACT_ATOMS: atom_id res chain seq x y z
N LEU A 1 -1.75 -23.36 -0.17
CA LEU A 1 -1.42 -22.99 -1.55
C LEU A 1 -2.68 -23.14 -2.40
N THR A 2 -3.06 -22.12 -3.13
CA THR A 2 -4.15 -22.16 -4.10
C THR A 2 -3.54 -21.95 -5.48
N LEU A 3 -3.81 -22.87 -6.40
CA LEU A 3 -3.41 -22.80 -7.81
C LEU A 3 -4.66 -22.51 -8.63
N ILE A 4 -4.60 -21.48 -9.47
CA ILE A 4 -5.69 -21.06 -10.35
C ILE A 4 -5.13 -20.97 -11.76
N GLU A 5 -5.78 -21.64 -12.70
CA GLU A 5 -5.46 -21.56 -14.13
C GLU A 5 -6.67 -21.02 -14.88
N LEU A 6 -6.44 -20.05 -15.74
CA LEU A 6 -7.46 -19.55 -16.66
C LEU A 6 -7.26 -20.24 -17.99
N LEU A 7 -8.28 -20.95 -18.44
CA LEU A 7 -8.27 -21.71 -19.67
C LEU A 7 -9.26 -21.11 -20.67
N SER A 8 -8.85 -21.00 -21.91
CA SER A 8 -9.74 -20.75 -23.03
C SER A 8 -10.45 -22.05 -23.43
N GLU A 9 -11.54 -21.95 -24.17
CA GLU A 9 -12.27 -23.12 -24.65
C GLU A 9 -11.35 -24.01 -25.53
N GLY A 10 -11.22 -25.28 -25.15
CA GLY A 10 -10.37 -26.28 -25.84
C GLY A 10 -8.93 -26.38 -25.34
N GLU A 11 -8.51 -25.58 -24.36
CA GLU A 11 -7.19 -25.71 -23.74
C GLU A 11 -7.16 -26.85 -22.72
N THR A 12 -6.00 -27.51 -22.60
CA THR A 12 -5.78 -28.60 -21.64
C THR A 12 -5.26 -28.06 -20.32
N PRO A 13 -5.82 -28.48 -19.17
CA PRO A 13 -5.33 -28.08 -17.87
C PRO A 13 -3.91 -28.55 -17.57
N HIS A 14 -3.05 -27.69 -17.04
CA HIS A 14 -1.67 -27.98 -16.64
C HIS A 14 -1.45 -27.93 -15.13
N LEU A 15 -2.50 -27.74 -14.31
CA LEU A 15 -2.38 -27.61 -12.85
C LEU A 15 -1.62 -28.77 -12.18
N LYS A 16 -1.83 -30.02 -12.65
CA LYS A 16 -1.13 -31.20 -12.10
C LYS A 16 0.37 -31.18 -12.38
N ASP A 17 0.76 -30.71 -13.56
CA ASP A 17 2.16 -30.58 -13.94
C ASP A 17 2.84 -29.49 -13.13
N ILE A 18 2.15 -28.37 -12.93
CA ILE A 18 2.61 -27.25 -12.09
C ILE A 18 2.75 -27.71 -10.63
N GLU A 19 1.78 -28.45 -10.09
CA GLU A 19 1.85 -29.01 -8.75
C GLU A 19 3.04 -29.95 -8.59
N THR A 20 3.30 -30.80 -9.59
CA THR A 20 4.45 -31.69 -9.61
C THR A 20 5.77 -30.91 -9.61
N LEU A 21 5.89 -29.87 -10.42
CA LEU A 21 7.07 -28.99 -10.46
C LEU A 21 7.31 -28.30 -9.12
N ILE A 22 6.27 -27.81 -8.47
CA ILE A 22 6.35 -27.16 -7.14
C ILE A 22 6.87 -28.16 -6.09
N ASN A 23 6.37 -29.39 -6.10
CA ASN A 23 6.75 -30.43 -5.14
C ASN A 23 8.14 -31.02 -5.40
N ASN A 24 8.62 -30.96 -6.61
CA ASN A 24 9.92 -31.54 -7.02
C ASN A 24 11.14 -30.80 -6.42
N ARG A 25 10.98 -29.55 -5.96
CA ARG A 25 12.04 -28.72 -5.36
C ARG A 25 13.31 -28.58 -6.21
N ASN A 26 13.30 -29.02 -7.44
CA ASN A 26 14.44 -29.00 -8.36
C ASN A 26 14.38 -27.73 -9.22
N PHE A 27 14.85 -26.61 -8.66
CA PHE A 27 14.92 -25.33 -9.35
C PHE A 27 16.32 -24.73 -9.27
N ALA A 28 16.76 -24.12 -10.36
CA ALA A 28 18.02 -23.38 -10.38
C ALA A 28 17.91 -22.13 -9.50
N SER A 29 18.93 -21.88 -8.70
CA SER A 29 19.00 -20.71 -7.84
C SER A 29 20.29 -19.96 -8.10
N TYR A 30 20.19 -18.71 -8.52
CA TYR A 30 21.32 -17.85 -8.81
C TYR A 30 21.53 -16.83 -7.70
N ASN A 31 22.78 -16.48 -7.38
CA ASN A 31 23.04 -15.45 -6.40
C ASN A 31 22.70 -14.08 -6.97
N PHE A 32 21.97 -13.29 -6.17
CA PHE A 32 21.68 -11.90 -6.49
C PHE A 32 22.84 -11.00 -6.08
N HIS A 33 23.23 -10.07 -6.93
CA HIS A 33 24.17 -8.99 -6.62
C HIS A 33 23.87 -7.76 -7.48
N THR A 34 24.10 -6.59 -6.91
CA THR A 34 24.00 -5.31 -7.61
C THR A 34 25.20 -5.10 -8.52
N VAL A 35 25.02 -4.34 -9.60
CA VAL A 35 26.05 -4.03 -10.59
C VAL A 35 26.07 -2.52 -10.81
N GLY A 36 27.24 -1.90 -10.70
CA GLY A 36 27.37 -0.45 -10.79
C GLY A 36 26.79 0.28 -9.58
N GLU A 37 26.55 1.56 -9.74
CA GLU A 37 26.01 2.43 -8.70
C GLU A 37 24.50 2.65 -8.89
N GLU A 38 23.80 2.90 -7.79
CA GLU A 38 22.41 3.34 -7.80
C GLU A 38 22.35 4.76 -8.39
N HIS A 39 21.37 5.01 -9.23
CA HIS A 39 21.12 6.35 -9.77
C HIS A 39 19.62 6.68 -9.78
N SER A 40 19.33 7.94 -9.95
CA SER A 40 17.97 8.44 -10.11
C SER A 40 17.91 9.39 -11.31
N PRO A 41 16.87 9.29 -12.18
CA PRO A 41 16.69 10.25 -13.27
C PRO A 41 16.36 11.67 -12.77
N ILE A 42 15.99 11.80 -11.49
CA ILE A 42 15.72 13.10 -10.85
C ILE A 42 16.85 13.37 -9.84
N SER A 43 17.58 14.46 -10.04
CA SER A 43 18.66 14.86 -9.12
C SER A 43 18.11 15.26 -7.75
N ASP A 44 18.95 15.23 -6.71
CA ASP A 44 18.59 15.70 -5.37
C ASP A 44 18.08 17.14 -5.38
N GLU A 45 18.75 18.01 -6.12
CA GLU A 45 18.38 19.42 -6.18
C GLU A 45 17.02 19.63 -6.88
N THR A 46 16.77 18.89 -7.96
CA THR A 46 15.48 18.90 -8.65
C THR A 46 14.36 18.43 -7.70
N TYR A 47 14.58 17.32 -7.00
CA TYR A 47 13.58 16.79 -6.06
C TYR A 47 13.31 17.74 -4.91
N LYS A 48 14.35 18.36 -4.32
CA LYS A 48 14.21 19.40 -3.29
C LYS A 48 13.42 20.61 -3.81
N ALA A 49 13.64 21.02 -5.07
CA ALA A 49 12.87 22.08 -5.69
C ALA A 49 11.38 21.73 -5.82
N MET A 50 11.06 20.50 -6.26
CA MET A 50 9.69 19.99 -6.31
C MET A 50 9.04 20.02 -4.91
N VAL A 51 9.75 19.59 -3.87
CA VAL A 51 9.26 19.64 -2.48
C VAL A 51 8.96 21.06 -2.04
N ARG A 52 9.87 22.02 -2.31
CA ARG A 52 9.62 23.43 -1.99
C ARG A 52 8.39 24.00 -2.70
N GLN A 53 8.19 23.62 -3.96
CA GLN A 53 6.98 24.01 -4.71
C GLN A 53 5.72 23.37 -4.12
N GLY A 54 5.77 22.10 -3.76
CA GLY A 54 4.66 21.40 -3.09
C GLY A 54 4.26 22.07 -1.77
N ILE A 55 5.23 22.47 -0.95
CA ILE A 55 5.00 23.23 0.28
C ILE A 55 4.27 24.54 -0.01
N GLN A 56 4.64 25.28 -1.08
CA GLN A 56 3.96 26.52 -1.45
C GLN A 56 2.49 26.28 -1.87
N HIS A 57 2.18 25.15 -2.53
CA HIS A 57 0.80 24.78 -2.83
C HIS A 57 -0.01 24.48 -1.56
N CYS A 58 0.58 23.80 -0.57
CA CYS A 58 -0.06 23.57 0.73
C CYS A 58 -0.31 24.90 1.48
N LEU A 59 0.69 25.79 1.53
CA LEU A 59 0.58 27.08 2.22
C LEU A 59 -0.46 28.01 1.60
N ARG A 60 -0.67 27.94 0.28
CA ARG A 60 -1.72 28.70 -0.42
C ARG A 60 -3.12 28.10 -0.26
N GLY A 61 -3.23 26.90 0.28
CA GLY A 61 -4.50 26.19 0.42
C GLY A 61 -4.97 25.50 -0.88
N ASP A 62 -4.10 25.33 -1.86
CA ASP A 62 -4.42 24.59 -3.08
C ASP A 62 -4.69 23.11 -2.77
N VAL A 63 -3.95 22.53 -1.82
CA VAL A 63 -4.07 21.15 -1.34
C VAL A 63 -3.80 21.11 0.17
N PHE A 64 -4.34 20.12 0.86
CA PHE A 64 -4.01 19.81 2.26
C PHE A 64 -2.74 18.97 2.34
N GLN A 65 -2.59 18.05 1.40
CA GLN A 65 -1.46 17.13 1.28
C GLN A 65 -1.14 16.90 -0.19
N ILE A 66 0.15 16.76 -0.50
CA ILE A 66 0.64 16.31 -1.81
C ILE A 66 1.75 15.29 -1.60
N VAL A 67 1.71 14.20 -2.37
CA VAL A 67 2.73 13.14 -2.30
C VAL A 67 3.59 13.20 -3.56
N LEU A 68 4.87 13.48 -3.36
CA LEU A 68 5.86 13.53 -4.43
C LEU A 68 6.67 12.22 -4.43
N SER A 69 6.96 11.69 -5.61
CA SER A 69 7.73 10.47 -5.76
C SER A 69 9.06 10.71 -6.48
N ARG A 70 10.02 9.84 -6.18
CA ARG A 70 11.30 9.78 -6.87
C ARG A 70 11.65 8.31 -7.13
N ARG A 71 12.08 8.01 -8.35
CA ARG A 71 12.52 6.68 -8.73
C ARG A 71 14.03 6.55 -8.56
N PHE A 72 14.46 5.42 -7.99
CA PHE A 72 15.85 4.98 -7.95
C PHE A 72 15.99 3.74 -8.82
N GLU A 73 17.12 3.62 -9.49
CA GLU A 73 17.42 2.55 -10.42
C GLU A 73 18.77 1.91 -10.06
N GLN A 74 18.78 0.59 -9.98
CA GLN A 74 19.98 -0.19 -9.68
C GLN A 74 20.05 -1.40 -10.61
N ALA A 75 21.11 -1.48 -11.41
CA ALA A 75 21.35 -2.67 -12.20
C ALA A 75 21.73 -3.85 -11.28
N PHE A 76 21.32 -5.05 -11.66
CA PHE A 76 21.63 -6.26 -10.92
C PHE A 76 21.84 -7.46 -11.84
N LYS A 77 22.42 -8.54 -11.29
CA LYS A 77 22.52 -9.87 -11.90
C LYS A 77 22.04 -10.91 -10.90
N GLY A 78 21.53 -12.02 -11.43
CA GLY A 78 21.04 -13.14 -10.63
C GLY A 78 19.53 -13.16 -10.46
N ASP A 79 19.07 -13.78 -9.38
CA ASP A 79 17.68 -14.10 -9.13
C ASP A 79 17.01 -12.99 -8.27
N ASP A 80 16.13 -12.20 -8.87
CA ASP A 80 15.37 -11.13 -8.22
C ASP A 80 14.34 -11.64 -7.19
N PHE A 81 13.90 -12.90 -7.31
CA PHE A 81 13.04 -13.51 -6.29
C PHE A 81 13.73 -13.60 -4.91
N LYS A 82 15.07 -13.66 -4.89
CA LYS A 82 15.83 -13.60 -3.63
C LYS A 82 15.68 -12.25 -2.92
N VAL A 83 15.56 -11.15 -3.68
CA VAL A 83 15.30 -9.82 -3.10
C VAL A 83 13.93 -9.80 -2.44
N TYR A 84 12.90 -10.32 -3.11
CA TYR A 84 11.58 -10.45 -2.53
C TYR A 84 11.60 -11.32 -1.25
N ARG A 85 12.31 -12.44 -1.26
CA ARG A 85 12.44 -13.31 -0.08
C ARG A 85 13.14 -12.59 1.09
N ALA A 86 14.17 -11.79 0.80
CA ALA A 86 14.84 -10.97 1.80
C ALA A 86 13.89 -9.89 2.35
N LEU A 87 13.18 -9.18 1.46
CA LEU A 87 12.18 -8.18 1.84
C LEU A 87 11.12 -8.77 2.78
N ARG A 88 10.58 -9.96 2.44
CA ARG A 88 9.61 -10.67 3.27
C ARG A 88 10.15 -10.98 4.68
N SER A 89 11.43 -11.26 4.80
CA SER A 89 12.06 -11.58 6.09
C SER A 89 12.36 -10.33 6.92
N ILE A 90 12.72 -9.23 6.27
CA ILE A 90 13.08 -7.96 6.92
C ILE A 90 11.83 -7.17 7.30
N ASN A 91 10.83 -7.13 6.42
CA ASN A 91 9.60 -6.36 6.59
C ASN A 91 8.37 -7.23 6.31
N PRO A 92 8.00 -8.14 7.22
CA PRO A 92 6.79 -8.94 7.09
C PRO A 92 5.55 -8.05 7.31
N SER A 93 4.84 -7.76 6.24
CA SER A 93 3.59 -6.97 6.25
C SER A 93 2.41 -7.83 5.85
N PRO A 94 1.14 -7.42 6.14
CA PRO A 94 -0.04 -8.18 5.79
C PRO A 94 -0.18 -8.50 4.29
N TYR A 95 0.31 -7.61 3.43
CA TYR A 95 0.23 -7.76 1.97
C TYR A 95 1.62 -7.94 1.38
N LEU A 96 1.99 -9.18 1.16
CA LEU A 96 3.21 -9.60 0.48
C LEU A 96 2.83 -10.08 -0.92
N PHE A 97 3.42 -9.50 -1.95
CA PHE A 97 3.08 -9.84 -3.33
C PHE A 97 4.33 -9.91 -4.20
N TYR A 98 4.26 -10.79 -5.19
CA TYR A 98 5.24 -10.93 -6.26
C TYR A 98 4.50 -11.28 -7.55
N PHE A 99 4.51 -10.36 -8.50
CA PHE A 99 3.88 -10.53 -9.81
C PHE A 99 4.94 -10.65 -10.90
N ASP A 100 4.88 -11.71 -11.67
CA ASP A 100 5.71 -11.90 -12.85
C ASP A 100 4.82 -11.71 -14.10
N PHE A 101 5.12 -10.67 -14.87
CA PHE A 101 4.44 -10.34 -16.12
C PHE A 101 5.25 -10.76 -17.35
N GLY A 102 6.25 -11.62 -17.20
CA GLY A 102 7.15 -12.08 -18.25
C GLY A 102 8.27 -11.07 -18.55
N GLY A 103 7.94 -9.90 -19.05
CA GLY A 103 8.92 -8.87 -19.40
C GLY A 103 9.40 -8.01 -18.21
N PHE A 104 8.67 -7.98 -17.13
CA PHE A 104 9.00 -7.25 -15.90
C PHE A 104 8.31 -7.90 -14.69
N ARG A 105 8.80 -7.56 -13.50
CA ARG A 105 8.25 -8.04 -12.23
C ARG A 105 7.95 -6.89 -11.30
N ILE A 106 6.89 -7.05 -10.50
CA ILE A 106 6.54 -6.11 -9.44
C ILE A 106 6.38 -6.90 -8.15
N PHE A 107 7.10 -6.51 -7.11
CA PHE A 107 6.96 -7.14 -5.80
C PHE A 107 7.07 -6.11 -4.68
N GLY A 108 6.52 -6.46 -3.54
CA GLY A 108 6.52 -5.55 -2.40
C GLY A 108 5.98 -6.17 -1.12
N SER A 109 6.03 -5.35 -0.09
CA SER A 109 5.47 -5.60 1.23
C SER A 109 4.74 -4.35 1.68
N SER A 110 3.41 -4.42 1.84
CA SER A 110 2.56 -3.29 2.20
C SER A 110 1.77 -3.55 3.48
N PRO A 111 1.73 -2.61 4.42
CA PRO A 111 0.87 -2.70 5.61
C PRO A 111 -0.56 -2.24 5.32
N GLU A 112 -0.81 -1.49 4.26
CA GLU A 112 -2.04 -0.72 4.05
C GLU A 112 -3.01 -1.43 3.11
N THR A 113 -4.29 -1.42 3.50
CA THR A 113 -5.41 -1.87 2.66
C THR A 113 -5.93 -0.68 1.86
N HIS A 114 -5.68 -0.68 0.54
CA HIS A 114 -6.26 0.36 -0.32
C HIS A 114 -7.79 0.28 -0.35
N CYS A 115 -8.33 -0.86 -0.75
CA CYS A 115 -9.78 -1.12 -0.78
C CYS A 115 -10.02 -2.62 -0.70
N LYS A 116 -10.83 -3.05 0.25
CA LYS A 116 -11.27 -4.44 0.38
C LYS A 116 -12.75 -4.53 0.04
N ILE A 117 -13.09 -5.44 -0.88
CA ILE A 117 -14.47 -5.68 -1.30
C ILE A 117 -14.82 -7.12 -0.97
N SER A 118 -15.87 -7.31 -0.20
CA SER A 118 -16.36 -8.63 0.21
C SER A 118 -17.85 -8.57 0.53
N ASN A 119 -18.62 -9.56 0.07
CA ASN A 119 -20.04 -9.71 0.38
C ASN A 119 -20.87 -8.43 0.14
N GLY A 120 -20.64 -7.75 -0.99
CA GLY A 120 -21.36 -6.53 -1.34
C GLY A 120 -20.97 -5.28 -0.56
N ARG A 121 -19.96 -5.35 0.30
CA ARG A 121 -19.40 -4.21 1.04
C ARG A 121 -18.01 -3.88 0.58
N ALA A 122 -17.71 -2.58 0.51
CA ALA A 122 -16.36 -2.07 0.32
C ALA A 122 -15.86 -1.41 1.61
N SER A 123 -14.58 -1.56 1.91
CA SER A 123 -13.94 -0.89 3.05
C SER A 123 -12.54 -0.37 2.68
N ILE A 124 -12.17 0.74 3.32
CA ILE A 124 -10.85 1.35 3.27
C ILE A 124 -10.39 1.50 4.72
N ASP A 125 -9.14 1.14 4.98
CA ASP A 125 -8.55 1.23 6.32
C ASP A 125 -7.47 2.34 6.34
N PRO A 126 -7.83 3.62 6.55
CA PRO A 126 -6.86 4.70 6.65
C PRO A 126 -5.88 4.46 7.80
N ILE A 127 -4.60 4.53 7.50
CA ILE A 127 -3.51 4.49 8.47
C ILE A 127 -2.88 5.86 8.52
N ALA A 128 -2.89 6.51 9.68
CA ALA A 128 -2.13 7.72 9.94
C ALA A 128 -1.61 7.71 11.36
N GLY A 129 -0.45 8.32 11.51
CA GLY A 129 0.27 8.21 12.76
C GLY A 129 1.11 6.94 12.86
N THR A 130 2.42 7.14 12.98
CA THR A 130 3.38 6.05 13.08
C THR A 130 4.36 6.33 14.20
N ALA A 131 4.49 5.39 15.12
CA ALA A 131 5.55 5.39 16.12
C ALA A 131 6.37 4.10 16.01
N PHE A 132 7.66 4.21 16.27
CA PHE A 132 8.55 3.05 16.32
C PHE A 132 8.21 2.17 17.53
N ARG A 133 8.11 0.86 17.34
CA ARG A 133 7.91 -0.12 18.40
C ARG A 133 9.26 -0.58 18.97
N SER A 134 9.44 -0.44 20.28
CA SER A 134 10.69 -0.85 20.96
C SER A 134 10.68 -2.31 21.40
N GLY A 135 9.49 -2.88 21.61
CA GLY A 135 9.30 -4.17 22.27
C GLY A 135 9.22 -4.09 23.80
N ASP A 136 9.55 -2.94 24.39
CA ASP A 136 9.33 -2.65 25.80
C ASP A 136 7.93 -2.07 26.01
N VAL A 137 7.14 -2.68 26.89
CA VAL A 137 5.73 -2.34 27.11
C VAL A 137 5.53 -0.92 27.60
N GLU A 138 6.39 -0.43 28.50
CA GLU A 138 6.25 0.92 29.07
C GLU A 138 6.67 2.00 28.09
N ILE A 139 7.72 1.74 27.30
CA ILE A 139 8.17 2.65 26.24
C ILE A 139 7.10 2.72 25.14
N ASP A 140 6.58 1.58 24.72
CA ASP A 140 5.56 1.50 23.68
C ASP A 140 4.26 2.17 24.13
N ARG A 141 3.87 2.04 25.40
CA ARG A 141 2.73 2.76 25.99
C ARG A 141 2.91 4.27 25.98
N LYS A 142 4.10 4.77 26.31
CA LYS A 142 4.41 6.21 26.26
C LYS A 142 4.33 6.72 24.83
N ARG A 143 4.89 5.99 23.86
CA ARG A 143 4.84 6.34 22.44
C ARG A 143 3.42 6.35 21.90
N THR A 144 2.61 5.37 22.29
CA THR A 144 1.19 5.31 21.95
C THR A 144 0.44 6.53 22.47
N ASN A 145 0.65 6.92 23.73
CA ASN A 145 0.03 8.10 24.31
C ASN A 145 0.48 9.40 23.61
N THR A 146 1.75 9.50 23.25
CA THR A 146 2.25 10.64 22.48
C THR A 146 1.57 10.70 21.11
N LEU A 147 1.49 9.56 20.40
CA LEU A 147 0.86 9.45 19.08
C LEU A 147 -0.63 9.84 19.11
N LEU A 148 -1.37 9.34 20.09
CA LEU A 148 -2.80 9.64 20.26
C LEU A 148 -3.07 11.13 20.53
N ASN A 149 -2.12 11.83 21.15
CA ASN A 149 -2.27 13.24 21.51
C ASN A 149 -1.55 14.20 20.56
N ASP A 150 -0.88 13.71 19.52
CA ASP A 150 -0.19 14.56 18.55
C ASP A 150 -1.21 15.29 17.65
N PRO A 151 -1.27 16.63 17.68
CA PRO A 151 -2.26 17.39 16.92
C PRO A 151 -2.09 17.22 15.41
N LYS A 152 -0.87 17.09 14.91
CA LYS A 152 -0.56 16.93 13.48
C LYS A 152 -1.06 15.56 12.99
N GLU A 153 -0.67 14.48 13.69
CA GLU A 153 -1.10 13.12 13.35
C GLU A 153 -2.63 12.98 13.43
N ASN A 154 -3.23 13.64 14.41
CA ASN A 154 -4.69 13.68 14.55
C ASN A 154 -5.37 14.40 13.38
N ALA A 155 -4.85 15.54 12.94
CA ALA A 155 -5.40 16.28 11.80
C ALA A 155 -5.27 15.50 10.48
N GLU A 156 -4.11 14.86 10.26
CA GLU A 156 -3.87 14.00 9.11
C GLU A 156 -4.83 12.81 9.11
N HIS A 157 -5.00 12.16 10.25
CA HIS A 157 -5.90 11.02 10.37
C HIS A 157 -7.36 11.36 10.06
N VAL A 158 -7.87 12.50 10.58
CA VAL A 158 -9.21 13.00 10.25
C VAL A 158 -9.36 13.22 8.75
N MET A 159 -8.37 13.86 8.13
CA MET A 159 -8.35 14.12 6.69
C MET A 159 -8.41 12.82 5.87
N LEU A 160 -7.63 11.80 6.24
CA LEU A 160 -7.62 10.52 5.53
C LEU A 160 -8.92 9.72 5.70
N VAL A 161 -9.53 9.78 6.89
CA VAL A 161 -10.86 9.16 7.13
C VAL A 161 -11.93 9.85 6.29
N ASP A 162 -11.92 11.18 6.20
CA ASP A 162 -12.88 11.92 5.37
C ASP A 162 -12.67 11.66 3.88
N LEU A 163 -11.42 11.56 3.43
CA LEU A 163 -11.08 11.16 2.08
C LEU A 163 -11.62 9.77 1.74
N ALA A 164 -11.44 8.79 2.64
CA ALA A 164 -11.97 7.43 2.46
C ALA A 164 -13.50 7.41 2.40
N ARG A 165 -14.17 8.21 3.24
CA ARG A 165 -15.64 8.39 3.18
C ARG A 165 -16.08 8.95 1.83
N ASN A 166 -15.40 9.98 1.35
CA ASN A 166 -15.68 10.60 0.05
C ASN A 166 -15.48 9.60 -1.11
N ASP A 167 -14.39 8.87 -1.11
CA ASP A 167 -14.09 7.88 -2.15
C ASP A 167 -15.15 6.77 -2.21
N LEU A 168 -15.52 6.21 -1.06
CA LEU A 168 -16.56 5.16 -1.01
C LEU A 168 -17.94 5.70 -1.38
N SER A 169 -18.28 6.94 -1.02
CA SER A 169 -19.60 7.52 -1.27
C SER A 169 -19.98 7.61 -2.75
N ARG A 170 -19.01 7.56 -3.64
CA ARG A 170 -19.25 7.53 -5.10
C ARG A 170 -20.02 6.29 -5.52
N ASN A 171 -19.64 5.12 -5.01
CA ASN A 171 -20.17 3.83 -5.41
C ASN A 171 -20.83 3.03 -4.27
N CYS A 172 -20.84 3.58 -3.05
CA CYS A 172 -21.44 2.94 -1.89
C CYS A 172 -22.53 3.81 -1.27
N GLN A 173 -23.47 3.16 -0.62
CA GLN A 173 -24.47 3.74 0.27
C GLN A 173 -24.20 3.33 1.72
N HIS A 174 -24.83 4.01 2.69
CA HIS A 174 -24.64 3.77 4.11
C HIS A 174 -23.16 3.79 4.53
N VAL A 175 -22.42 4.76 3.98
CA VAL A 175 -20.99 4.89 4.30
C VAL A 175 -20.83 5.36 5.74
N GLN A 176 -20.07 4.58 6.53
CA GLN A 176 -19.88 4.80 7.96
C GLN A 176 -18.43 4.54 8.37
N VAL A 177 -18.06 5.04 9.55
CA VAL A 177 -16.81 4.71 10.21
C VAL A 177 -17.07 3.57 11.19
N ASP A 178 -16.56 2.37 10.89
CA ASP A 178 -16.80 1.18 11.69
C ASP A 178 -16.03 1.25 13.03
N PHE A 179 -14.79 1.72 12.98
CA PHE A 179 -13.97 2.06 14.14
C PHE A 179 -13.06 3.24 13.82
N TYR A 180 -12.66 3.98 14.86
CA TYR A 180 -11.90 5.22 14.72
C TYR A 180 -10.69 5.27 15.63
N LYS A 181 -9.49 5.46 15.05
CA LYS A 181 -8.21 5.59 15.76
C LYS A 181 -7.89 4.43 16.70
N GLU A 182 -8.12 3.20 16.25
CA GLU A 182 -7.62 2.04 16.99
C GLU A 182 -6.09 1.96 16.91
N VAL A 183 -5.48 1.71 18.05
CA VAL A 183 -4.02 1.49 18.13
C VAL A 183 -3.72 0.07 17.71
N GLN A 184 -2.93 -0.09 16.66
CA GLN A 184 -2.49 -1.40 16.19
C GLN A 184 -0.97 -1.54 16.33
N TYR A 185 -0.54 -2.62 16.98
CA TYR A 185 0.85 -2.95 17.21
C TYR A 185 1.34 -3.96 16.18
N TYR A 186 2.27 -3.54 15.33
CA TYR A 186 2.97 -4.40 14.38
C TYR A 186 4.34 -4.81 14.93
N SER A 187 5.13 -5.58 14.17
CA SER A 187 6.45 -6.04 14.61
C SER A 187 7.41 -4.90 14.96
N HIS A 188 7.40 -3.81 14.18
CA HIS A 188 8.36 -2.70 14.30
C HIS A 188 7.72 -1.33 14.47
N VAL A 189 6.41 -1.22 14.29
CA VAL A 189 5.68 0.05 14.32
C VAL A 189 4.36 -0.06 15.08
N ILE A 190 3.91 1.08 15.58
CA ILE A 190 2.60 1.30 16.19
C ILE A 190 1.86 2.26 15.25
N HIS A 191 0.66 1.89 14.80
CA HIS A 191 -0.16 2.72 13.94
C HIS A 191 -1.50 3.06 14.59
N LEU A 192 -2.06 4.21 14.19
CA LEU A 192 -3.47 4.51 14.37
C LEU A 192 -4.22 4.14 13.10
N VAL A 193 -5.21 3.28 13.24
CA VAL A 193 -5.99 2.75 12.13
C VAL A 193 -7.46 3.06 12.34
N SER A 194 -8.15 3.47 11.29
CA SER A 194 -9.62 3.55 11.26
C SER A 194 -10.13 2.67 10.14
N ARG A 195 -11.42 2.37 10.16
CA ARG A 195 -12.10 1.70 9.04
C ARG A 195 -13.30 2.49 8.61
N VAL A 196 -13.38 2.76 7.33
CA VAL A 196 -14.57 3.29 6.66
C VAL A 196 -15.14 2.20 5.77
N SER A 197 -16.42 1.94 5.86
CA SER A 197 -17.08 0.95 5.01
C SER A 197 -18.42 1.45 4.46
N GLY A 198 -18.90 0.79 3.40
CA GLY A 198 -20.19 1.07 2.81
C GLY A 198 -20.68 -0.10 1.98
N GLU A 199 -21.97 -0.16 1.72
CA GLU A 199 -22.61 -1.14 0.84
C GLU A 199 -22.51 -0.69 -0.61
N ILE A 200 -22.06 -1.56 -1.52
CA ILE A 200 -22.00 -1.24 -2.93
C ILE A 200 -23.41 -0.99 -3.47
N LYS A 201 -23.62 0.15 -4.15
CA LYS A 201 -24.90 0.51 -4.75
C LYS A 201 -25.30 -0.51 -5.82
N PRO A 202 -26.63 -0.75 -6.03
CA PRO A 202 -27.12 -1.69 -7.04
C PRO A 202 -26.67 -1.39 -8.48
N ASP A 203 -26.42 -0.12 -8.78
CA ASP A 203 -25.95 0.37 -10.10
C ASP A 203 -24.42 0.40 -10.23
N SER A 204 -23.70 -0.09 -9.24
CA SER A 204 -22.25 -0.19 -9.22
C SER A 204 -21.79 -1.66 -9.16
N ASN A 205 -20.50 -1.87 -9.30
CA ASN A 205 -19.87 -3.18 -9.19
C ASN A 205 -18.49 -3.07 -8.51
N PRO A 206 -17.90 -4.19 -8.07
CA PRO A 206 -16.61 -4.18 -7.38
C PRO A 206 -15.47 -3.53 -8.16
N ILE A 207 -15.39 -3.76 -9.47
CA ILE A 207 -14.32 -3.21 -10.33
C ILE A 207 -14.45 -1.68 -10.40
N LYS A 208 -15.65 -1.17 -10.70
CA LYS A 208 -15.92 0.27 -10.74
C LYS A 208 -15.64 0.92 -9.39
N THR A 209 -16.10 0.31 -8.31
CA THR A 209 -15.84 0.78 -6.95
C THR A 209 -14.35 0.91 -6.68
N TYR A 210 -13.56 -0.11 -7.00
CA TYR A 210 -12.10 -0.06 -6.86
C TYR A 210 -11.46 1.04 -7.74
N MET A 211 -11.82 1.13 -9.01
CA MET A 211 -11.26 2.11 -9.93
C MET A 211 -11.54 3.56 -9.49
N ASP A 212 -12.72 3.83 -8.97
CA ASP A 212 -13.11 5.17 -8.52
C ASP A 212 -12.45 5.57 -7.17
N THR A 213 -11.95 4.61 -6.40
CA THR A 213 -11.12 4.89 -5.20
C THR A 213 -9.65 5.08 -5.53
N PHE A 214 -9.18 4.60 -6.69
CA PHE A 214 -7.79 4.71 -7.13
C PHE A 214 -7.47 6.11 -7.71
N PRO A 215 -6.23 6.63 -7.49
CA PRO A 215 -5.20 6.13 -6.58
C PRO A 215 -5.55 6.41 -5.11
N ALA A 216 -4.90 5.66 -4.20
CA ALA A 216 -5.05 5.93 -2.77
C ALA A 216 -4.63 7.37 -2.42
N GLY A 217 -5.36 8.02 -1.52
CA GLY A 217 -5.05 9.39 -1.11
C GLY A 217 -3.70 9.53 -0.42
N THR A 218 -3.27 8.50 0.31
CA THR A 218 -1.95 8.39 0.92
C THR A 218 -0.80 8.36 -0.09
N LEU A 219 -1.09 8.07 -1.37
CA LEU A 219 -0.11 8.02 -2.47
C LEU A 219 -0.26 9.16 -3.49
N SER A 220 -1.25 10.03 -3.34
CA SER A 220 -1.51 11.15 -4.26
C SER A 220 -1.62 12.48 -3.52
N GLY A 221 -2.52 12.59 -2.58
CA GLY A 221 -2.78 13.77 -1.77
C GLY A 221 -4.27 14.07 -1.63
N ALA A 222 -4.57 15.19 -1.00
CA ALA A 222 -5.94 15.63 -0.71
C ALA A 222 -6.09 17.16 -0.95
N PRO A 223 -7.14 17.62 -1.64
CA PRO A 223 -8.15 16.87 -2.42
C PRO A 223 -7.50 16.11 -3.58
N LYS A 224 -7.92 14.86 -3.80
CA LYS A 224 -7.26 13.90 -4.72
C LYS A 224 -7.03 14.47 -6.13
N VAL A 225 -8.09 14.92 -6.79
CA VAL A 225 -8.03 15.45 -8.17
C VAL A 225 -7.16 16.72 -8.26
N ARG A 226 -7.10 17.51 -7.21
CA ARG A 226 -6.29 18.73 -7.19
C ARG A 226 -4.81 18.44 -6.96
N ALA A 227 -4.50 17.36 -6.24
CA ALA A 227 -3.13 16.96 -5.94
C ALA A 227 -2.44 16.20 -7.08
N MET A 228 -3.24 15.65 -8.04
CA MET A 228 -2.74 14.99 -9.26
C MET A 228 -2.62 15.98 -10.41
#